data_54438616e1004d4bda47629e5819ecd3
#
_entry.id   54438616e1004d4bda47629e5819ecd3
#
_cell.length_a   1.000
_cell.length_b   1.000
_cell.length_c   1.000
_cell.angle_alpha   90.00
_cell.angle_beta   90.00
_cell.angle_gamma   90.00
#
_symmetry.space_group_name_H-M   'P 1'
#
loop_
_entity.id
_entity.type
_entity.pdbx_description
1 polymer ?
#
loop_
_entity_poly.entity_id
_entity_poly.type
_entity_poly.pdbx_seq_one_letter_code
_entity_poly.pdbx_strand_id
1 'polypeptide(L)'
;MILRRAPLAALLCALVTPPLFACKSSSAPKKTPSISVTQTVISVTTPTPSRQEDIRAVDLERAAPVQKTLSDTGGQVDQSHVIYADLTGDSVEEAVVPISSGGTLGDIAYIVLMNGPSGVQELLTSGPSQPNEGGVGVSVADGKLVETRPVYAAEDPNCCPSMFRRTVFAWDGAKLAQQSSETVSNPEGFKGTPPAGTPPANNQR
;
A
#
# COMPACT_ATOMS: atom_id res chain seq x y z
N MET A 1 -46.47 -10.91 -10.37
CA MET A 1 -47.16 -9.63 -10.09
C MET A 1 -47.33 -9.50 -8.58
N ILE A 2 -46.31 -8.98 -7.84
CA ILE A 2 -46.47 -8.51 -6.45
C ILE A 2 -45.47 -7.38 -6.27
N LEU A 3 -45.98 -6.12 -6.29
CA LEU A 3 -45.25 -4.92 -5.89
C LEU A 3 -45.12 -4.89 -4.35
N ARG A 4 -43.92 -4.69 -3.82
CA ARG A 4 -43.74 -4.25 -2.42
C ARG A 4 -43.09 -2.88 -2.39
N ARG A 5 -43.84 -1.92 -1.85
CA ARG A 5 -43.49 -0.53 -1.60
C ARG A 5 -42.56 -0.44 -0.39
N ALA A 6 -41.49 0.38 -0.48
CA ALA A 6 -40.65 0.79 0.63
C ALA A 6 -41.21 2.05 1.31
N PRO A 7 -41.06 2.20 2.64
CA PRO A 7 -41.42 3.44 3.32
C PRO A 7 -40.27 4.44 3.35
N LEU A 8 -40.62 5.71 3.10
CA LEU A 8 -39.80 6.89 3.34
C LEU A 8 -39.57 7.08 4.86
N ALA A 9 -38.34 7.17 5.32
CA ALA A 9 -38.02 7.66 6.65
C ALA A 9 -37.50 9.11 6.53
N ALA A 10 -38.25 10.03 7.12
CA ALA A 10 -37.90 11.44 7.25
C ALA A 10 -36.88 11.65 8.35
N LEU A 11 -35.76 12.32 8.05
CA LEU A 11 -34.72 12.68 8.99
C LEU A 11 -34.97 14.12 9.47
N LEU A 12 -35.30 14.29 10.76
CA LEU A 12 -35.40 15.57 11.45
C LEU A 12 -33.99 16.13 11.72
N CYS A 13 -33.67 17.30 11.19
CA CYS A 13 -32.53 18.12 11.58
C CYS A 13 -32.86 18.87 12.89
N ALA A 14 -32.15 18.59 13.98
CA ALA A 14 -32.14 19.36 15.21
C ALA A 14 -31.01 20.40 15.17
N LEU A 15 -31.36 21.66 15.11
CA LEU A 15 -30.48 22.83 15.27
C LEU A 15 -30.14 23.01 16.74
N VAL A 16 -28.88 22.84 17.10
CA VAL A 16 -28.34 23.18 18.44
C VAL A 16 -27.56 24.48 18.33
N THR A 17 -28.07 25.56 18.95
CA THR A 17 -27.41 26.86 19.11
C THR A 17 -26.55 26.86 20.36
N PRO A 18 -25.28 27.38 20.34
CA PRO A 18 -24.48 27.55 21.56
C PRO A 18 -24.82 28.87 22.29
N PRO A 19 -24.73 28.89 23.62
CA PRO A 19 -24.95 30.13 24.43
C PRO A 19 -23.69 31.01 24.45
N LEU A 20 -23.88 32.30 24.25
CA LEU A 20 -22.90 33.36 24.41
C LEU A 20 -22.70 33.63 25.91
N PHE A 21 -21.52 33.36 26.44
CA PHE A 21 -21.11 33.82 27.76
C PHE A 21 -20.42 35.18 27.66
N ALA A 22 -21.07 36.20 28.17
CA ALA A 22 -20.50 37.55 28.39
C ALA A 22 -19.69 37.55 29.65
N CYS A 23 -18.37 37.76 29.58
CA CYS A 23 -17.52 38.04 30.73
C CYS A 23 -17.46 39.52 31.02
N LYS A 24 -17.95 39.89 32.21
CA LYS A 24 -17.96 41.25 32.76
C LYS A 24 -16.60 41.54 33.38
N SER A 25 -15.93 42.57 32.89
CA SER A 25 -14.65 43.12 33.39
C SER A 25 -14.88 43.85 34.73
N SER A 26 -14.15 43.47 35.77
CA SER A 26 -14.06 44.20 36.99
C SER A 26 -12.59 44.50 37.30
N SER A 27 -12.23 45.78 37.22
CA SER A 27 -10.91 46.30 37.53
C SER A 27 -10.77 46.62 39.00
N ALA A 28 -9.73 46.07 39.68
CA ALA A 28 -9.20 46.63 40.92
C ALA A 28 -7.68 46.48 40.95
N PRO A 29 -6.91 47.51 41.28
CA PRO A 29 -5.46 47.43 41.30
C PRO A 29 -4.96 46.83 42.59
N LYS A 30 -4.21 45.73 42.52
CA LYS A 30 -3.54 45.14 43.68
C LYS A 30 -2.04 45.07 43.42
N LYS A 31 -1.28 45.66 44.33
CA LYS A 31 0.17 45.80 44.36
C LYS A 31 0.88 44.48 44.03
N THR A 32 1.82 44.57 43.11
CA THR A 32 2.68 43.47 42.65
C THR A 32 3.84 43.25 43.64
N PRO A 33 4.05 42.04 44.17
CA PRO A 33 5.38 41.63 44.62
C PRO A 33 6.18 41.13 43.41
N SER A 34 7.37 41.72 43.23
CA SER A 34 8.33 41.30 42.17
C SER A 34 8.89 39.93 42.54
N ILE A 35 8.43 38.89 41.88
CA ILE A 35 9.03 37.56 41.96
C ILE A 35 9.95 37.44 40.74
N SER A 36 11.27 37.38 41.00
CA SER A 36 12.24 37.01 39.98
C SER A 36 12.03 35.54 39.62
N VAL A 37 11.35 35.30 38.49
CA VAL A 37 11.26 33.97 37.92
C VAL A 37 12.53 33.73 37.11
N THR A 38 13.41 32.89 37.66
CA THR A 38 14.51 32.33 36.91
C THR A 38 13.89 31.40 35.85
N GLN A 39 13.81 31.87 34.60
CA GLN A 39 13.41 31.01 33.47
C GLN A 39 14.49 29.98 33.23
N THR A 40 14.28 28.76 33.70
CA THR A 40 14.99 27.61 33.23
C THR A 40 14.53 27.36 31.76
N VAL A 41 15.35 27.72 30.81
CA VAL A 41 15.11 27.38 29.39
C VAL A 41 15.27 25.90 29.27
N ILE A 42 14.16 25.18 29.34
CA ILE A 42 14.12 23.76 28.92
C ILE A 42 14.21 23.83 27.40
N SER A 43 15.39 23.50 26.85
CA SER A 43 15.54 23.26 25.42
C SER A 43 14.73 22.00 25.10
N VAL A 44 13.49 22.20 24.63
CA VAL A 44 12.72 21.14 23.99
C VAL A 44 13.44 20.84 22.68
N THR A 45 14.29 19.86 22.70
CA THR A 45 14.77 19.22 21.47
C THR A 45 13.55 18.59 20.83
N THR A 46 12.95 19.29 19.85
CA THR A 46 11.99 18.69 18.93
C THR A 46 12.72 17.51 18.30
N PRO A 47 12.22 16.26 18.44
CA PRO A 47 12.83 15.15 17.73
C PRO A 47 12.79 15.50 16.26
N THR A 48 13.97 15.61 15.64
CA THR A 48 14.08 15.68 14.20
C THR A 48 13.33 14.44 13.68
N PRO A 49 12.34 14.57 12.79
CA PRO A 49 11.70 13.40 12.21
C PRO A 49 12.82 12.52 11.66
N SER A 50 12.89 11.29 12.15
CA SER A 50 13.90 10.33 11.69
C SER A 50 13.68 10.18 10.18
N ARG A 51 14.67 10.65 9.42
CA ARG A 51 14.64 10.57 7.97
C ARG A 51 14.47 9.10 7.60
N GLN A 52 13.45 8.80 6.85
CA GLN A 52 13.29 7.52 6.20
C GLN A 52 14.54 7.26 5.36
N GLU A 53 15.23 6.15 5.61
CA GLU A 53 16.42 5.82 4.85
C GLU A 53 16.05 5.31 3.47
N ASP A 54 16.92 5.54 2.49
CA ASP A 54 16.70 5.10 1.12
C ASP A 54 16.61 3.56 1.08
N ILE A 55 15.46 3.04 0.66
CA ILE A 55 15.22 1.60 0.51
C ILE A 55 16.19 0.93 -0.47
N ARG A 56 16.75 1.70 -1.42
CA ARG A 56 17.76 1.21 -2.38
C ARG A 56 19.09 0.86 -1.73
N ALA A 57 19.36 1.39 -0.53
CA ALA A 57 20.56 1.07 0.25
C ALA A 57 20.41 -0.21 1.07
N VAL A 58 19.21 -0.79 1.14
CA VAL A 58 18.91 -1.99 1.89
C VAL A 58 19.27 -3.24 1.09
N ASP A 59 19.90 -4.21 1.75
CA ASP A 59 20.00 -5.58 1.22
C ASP A 59 18.62 -6.26 1.34
N LEU A 60 17.82 -6.10 0.29
CA LEU A 60 16.42 -6.58 0.28
C LEU A 60 16.34 -8.09 0.49
N GLU A 61 17.28 -8.86 -0.07
CA GLU A 61 17.28 -10.32 0.05
C GLU A 61 17.45 -10.77 1.50
N ARG A 62 18.20 -10.00 2.31
CA ARG A 62 18.41 -10.29 3.74
C ARG A 62 17.37 -9.66 4.66
N ALA A 63 16.48 -8.84 4.14
CA ALA A 63 15.42 -8.25 4.95
C ALA A 63 14.51 -9.34 5.55
N ALA A 64 14.24 -9.25 6.85
CA ALA A 64 13.48 -10.28 7.55
C ALA A 64 12.11 -10.61 6.93
N PRO A 65 11.31 -9.64 6.45
CA PRO A 65 10.06 -9.95 5.76
C PRO A 65 10.26 -10.73 4.46
N VAL A 66 11.33 -10.41 3.70
CA VAL A 66 11.66 -11.13 2.45
C VAL A 66 12.07 -12.56 2.77
N GLN A 67 12.96 -12.77 3.73
CA GLN A 67 13.39 -14.10 4.16
C GLN A 67 12.22 -14.98 4.60
N LYS A 68 11.24 -14.37 5.29
CA LYS A 68 10.00 -15.07 5.64
C LYS A 68 9.24 -15.51 4.39
N THR A 69 9.03 -14.61 3.43
CA THR A 69 8.31 -14.91 2.18
C THR A 69 9.04 -16.00 1.38
N LEU A 70 10.38 -15.93 1.29
CA LEU A 70 11.18 -16.96 0.63
C LEU A 70 11.01 -18.34 1.29
N SER A 71 11.01 -18.37 2.63
CA SER A 71 10.78 -19.60 3.38
C SER A 71 9.38 -20.19 3.15
N ASP A 72 8.36 -19.32 3.07
CA ASP A 72 6.97 -19.73 2.90
C ASP A 72 6.68 -20.22 1.47
N THR A 73 7.34 -19.64 0.47
CA THR A 73 7.07 -19.91 -0.96
C THR A 73 8.08 -20.88 -1.61
N GLY A 74 9.27 -21.02 -1.04
CA GLY A 74 10.38 -21.76 -1.65
C GLY A 74 10.96 -21.08 -2.89
N GLY A 75 10.64 -19.79 -3.11
CA GLY A 75 11.12 -19.00 -4.25
C GLY A 75 12.46 -18.33 -4.00
N GLN A 76 12.84 -17.48 -4.94
CA GLN A 76 14.03 -16.62 -4.86
C GLN A 76 13.69 -15.20 -5.29
N VAL A 77 14.42 -14.21 -4.77
CA VAL A 77 14.23 -12.81 -5.17
C VAL A 77 14.62 -12.64 -6.62
N ASP A 78 13.75 -12.04 -7.42
CA ASP A 78 14.09 -11.58 -8.77
C ASP A 78 14.62 -10.15 -8.71
N GLN A 79 15.91 -10.01 -8.47
CA GLN A 79 16.60 -8.73 -8.35
C GLN A 79 16.48 -7.85 -9.59
N SER A 80 16.33 -8.46 -10.78
CA SER A 80 16.25 -7.73 -12.04
C SER A 80 14.90 -7.05 -12.26
N HIS A 81 13.88 -7.47 -11.54
CA HIS A 81 12.51 -6.96 -11.63
C HIS A 81 12.03 -6.20 -10.40
N VAL A 82 12.92 -5.87 -9.46
CA VAL A 82 12.57 -5.00 -8.32
C VAL A 82 12.15 -3.62 -8.84
N ILE A 83 10.99 -3.15 -8.40
CA ILE A 83 10.45 -1.84 -8.75
C ILE A 83 10.57 -0.93 -7.53
N TYR A 84 11.09 0.28 -7.74
CA TYR A 84 11.14 1.32 -6.72
C TYR A 84 10.21 2.45 -7.13
N ALA A 85 9.28 2.81 -6.26
CA ALA A 85 8.30 3.85 -6.51
C ALA A 85 7.69 4.38 -5.22
N ASP A 86 7.31 5.65 -5.21
CA ASP A 86 6.54 6.25 -4.11
C ASP A 86 5.07 5.74 -4.19
N LEU A 87 4.75 4.79 -3.33
CA LEU A 87 3.42 4.19 -3.21
C LEU A 87 2.62 4.76 -2.03
N THR A 88 3.28 5.47 -1.12
CA THR A 88 2.66 6.06 0.07
C THR A 88 2.34 7.55 -0.10
N GLY A 89 2.92 8.21 -1.10
CA GLY A 89 2.72 9.63 -1.39
C GLY A 89 3.54 10.56 -0.51
N ASP A 90 4.59 10.05 0.15
CA ASP A 90 5.46 10.82 1.04
C ASP A 90 6.75 11.30 0.38
N SER A 91 6.91 11.05 -0.92
CA SER A 91 8.09 11.35 -1.74
C SER A 91 9.32 10.50 -1.42
N VAL A 92 9.15 9.40 -0.71
CA VAL A 92 10.16 8.36 -0.52
C VAL A 92 9.71 7.11 -1.26
N GLU A 93 10.66 6.41 -1.87
CA GLU A 93 10.33 5.20 -2.63
C GLU A 93 10.15 3.99 -1.70
N GLU A 94 9.19 3.14 -2.03
CA GLU A 94 9.05 1.78 -1.57
C GLU A 94 9.68 0.81 -2.58
N ALA A 95 10.01 -0.39 -2.12
CA ALA A 95 10.48 -1.47 -2.97
C ALA A 95 9.38 -2.52 -3.17
N VAL A 96 9.03 -2.80 -4.42
CA VAL A 96 8.23 -3.96 -4.80
C VAL A 96 9.19 -5.06 -5.24
N VAL A 97 9.25 -6.13 -4.49
CA VAL A 97 10.23 -7.21 -4.64
C VAL A 97 9.53 -8.47 -5.15
N PRO A 98 9.65 -8.83 -6.44
CA PRO A 98 9.11 -10.06 -6.97
C PRO A 98 9.87 -11.28 -6.45
N ILE A 99 9.15 -12.37 -6.26
CA ILE A 99 9.68 -13.66 -5.84
C ILE A 99 9.41 -14.67 -6.96
N SER A 100 10.49 -15.05 -7.62
CA SER A 100 10.44 -16.03 -8.71
C SER A 100 10.46 -17.46 -8.18
N SER A 101 9.79 -18.36 -8.89
CA SER A 101 9.89 -19.80 -8.66
C SER A 101 11.26 -20.39 -9.01
N GLY A 102 12.09 -19.64 -9.73
CA GLY A 102 13.32 -20.16 -10.34
C GLY A 102 13.08 -21.12 -11.53
N GLY A 103 11.84 -21.28 -11.97
CA GLY A 103 11.43 -22.18 -13.03
C GLY A 103 10.38 -21.59 -13.97
N THR A 104 9.59 -22.46 -14.58
CA THR A 104 8.60 -22.09 -15.62
C THR A 104 7.35 -21.39 -15.10
N LEU A 105 7.13 -21.37 -13.77
CA LEU A 105 6.00 -20.67 -13.18
C LEU A 105 6.18 -19.14 -13.15
N GLY A 106 7.40 -18.65 -13.45
CA GLY A 106 7.72 -17.24 -13.35
C GLY A 106 7.64 -16.73 -11.89
N ASP A 107 7.14 -15.52 -11.70
CA ASP A 107 6.94 -14.97 -10.37
C ASP A 107 5.72 -15.62 -9.71
N ILE A 108 5.91 -16.06 -8.47
CA ILE A 108 4.89 -16.76 -7.66
C ILE A 108 4.35 -15.90 -6.53
N ALA A 109 5.12 -14.87 -6.15
CA ALA A 109 4.77 -13.94 -5.09
C ALA A 109 5.43 -12.59 -5.31
N TYR A 110 5.07 -11.62 -4.51
CA TYR A 110 5.81 -10.38 -4.33
C TYR A 110 5.60 -9.83 -2.92
N ILE A 111 6.51 -8.98 -2.49
CA ILE A 111 6.42 -8.25 -1.24
C ILE A 111 6.71 -6.78 -1.48
N VAL A 112 5.96 -5.89 -0.83
CA VAL A 112 6.20 -4.44 -0.85
C VAL A 112 6.76 -4.02 0.50
N LEU A 113 7.88 -3.31 0.45
CA LEU A 113 8.66 -2.91 1.61
C LEU A 113 8.85 -1.40 1.64
N MET A 114 8.80 -0.84 2.83
CA MET A 114 9.29 0.51 3.12
C MET A 114 10.46 0.44 4.10
N ASN A 115 11.35 1.43 4.06
CA ASN A 115 12.40 1.58 5.06
C ASN A 115 12.05 2.72 6.01
N GLY A 116 11.33 2.39 7.07
CA GLY A 116 10.88 3.34 8.09
C GLY A 116 11.90 3.56 9.22
N PRO A 117 11.55 4.41 10.19
CA PRO A 117 12.43 4.72 11.33
C PRO A 117 12.81 3.51 12.19
N SER A 118 12.04 2.44 12.11
CA SER A 118 12.28 1.18 12.83
C SER A 118 12.93 0.11 11.95
N GLY A 119 13.42 0.49 10.76
CA GLY A 119 13.97 -0.41 9.76
C GLY A 119 12.95 -0.84 8.71
N VAL A 120 13.29 -1.89 7.98
CA VAL A 120 12.47 -2.40 6.87
C VAL A 120 11.16 -2.99 7.38
N GLN A 121 10.06 -2.50 6.82
CA GLN A 121 8.70 -2.91 7.16
C GLN A 121 7.98 -3.43 5.92
N GLU A 122 7.13 -4.43 6.11
CA GLU A 122 6.24 -4.95 5.09
C GLU A 122 4.98 -4.09 5.00
N LEU A 123 4.63 -3.66 3.78
CA LEU A 123 3.36 -2.98 3.50
C LEU A 123 2.31 -3.91 2.90
N LEU A 124 2.76 -4.88 2.13
CA LEU A 124 1.91 -5.86 1.47
C LEU A 124 2.74 -7.09 1.09
N THR A 125 2.19 -8.27 1.31
CA THR A 125 2.69 -9.51 0.72
C THR A 125 1.56 -10.21 -0.01
N SER A 126 1.82 -10.66 -1.23
CA SER A 126 0.90 -11.44 -2.04
C SER A 126 1.61 -12.69 -2.56
N GLY A 127 1.16 -13.83 -2.09
CA GLY A 127 1.70 -15.15 -2.46
C GLY A 127 0.70 -15.99 -3.24
N PRO A 128 1.07 -17.22 -3.62
CA PRO A 128 0.20 -18.15 -4.30
C PRO A 128 -0.98 -18.54 -3.39
N SER A 129 -2.19 -18.58 -3.95
CA SER A 129 -3.39 -19.05 -3.25
C SER A 129 -3.53 -20.57 -3.32
N GLN A 130 -2.86 -21.21 -4.30
CA GLN A 130 -2.88 -22.65 -4.53
C GLN A 130 -1.48 -23.16 -4.90
N PRO A 131 -1.17 -24.44 -4.65
CA PRO A 131 0.06 -25.05 -5.13
C PRO A 131 0.19 -24.91 -6.64
N ASN A 132 1.41 -24.59 -7.09
CA ASN A 132 1.76 -24.37 -8.50
C ASN A 132 1.08 -23.15 -9.16
N GLU A 133 0.51 -22.23 -8.38
CA GLU A 133 0.09 -20.93 -8.91
C GLU A 133 1.33 -20.06 -9.14
N GLY A 134 1.43 -19.53 -10.36
CA GLY A 134 2.52 -18.64 -10.78
C GLY A 134 2.04 -17.59 -11.76
N GLY A 135 2.98 -16.86 -12.35
CA GLY A 135 2.68 -15.84 -13.34
C GLY A 135 2.06 -14.57 -12.73
N VAL A 136 2.32 -14.29 -11.44
CA VAL A 136 1.93 -13.00 -10.87
C VAL A 136 2.78 -11.89 -11.51
N GLY A 137 2.10 -10.89 -12.06
CA GLY A 137 2.75 -9.68 -12.57
C GLY A 137 2.46 -8.51 -11.63
N VAL A 138 3.47 -7.65 -11.43
CA VAL A 138 3.31 -6.41 -10.68
C VAL A 138 3.83 -5.23 -11.47
N SER A 139 3.17 -4.10 -11.31
CA SER A 139 3.58 -2.83 -11.91
C SER A 139 3.11 -1.67 -11.04
N VAL A 140 3.63 -0.48 -11.29
CA VAL A 140 3.19 0.75 -10.63
C VAL A 140 2.64 1.70 -11.68
N ALA A 141 1.46 2.25 -11.42
CA ALA A 141 0.81 3.24 -12.25
C ALA A 141 0.14 4.30 -11.37
N ASP A 142 0.43 5.56 -11.61
CA ASP A 142 -0.15 6.70 -10.88
C ASP A 142 0.00 6.58 -9.35
N GLY A 143 1.18 6.14 -8.86
CA GLY A 143 1.45 5.94 -7.44
C GLY A 143 0.67 4.78 -6.81
N LYS A 144 0.13 3.87 -7.61
CA LYS A 144 -0.63 2.69 -7.16
C LYS A 144 0.04 1.41 -7.64
N LEU A 145 -0.04 0.39 -6.80
CA LEU A 145 0.41 -0.95 -7.16
C LEU A 145 -0.69 -1.65 -7.96
N VAL A 146 -0.32 -2.24 -9.07
CA VAL A 146 -1.21 -3.05 -9.92
C VAL A 146 -0.70 -4.48 -9.96
N GLU A 147 -1.48 -5.40 -9.39
CA GLU A 147 -1.24 -6.83 -9.48
C GLU A 147 -2.03 -7.40 -10.66
N THR A 148 -1.42 -8.31 -11.41
CA THR A 148 -2.07 -9.10 -12.45
C THR A 148 -1.83 -10.58 -12.17
N ARG A 149 -2.90 -11.37 -12.08
CA ARG A 149 -2.82 -12.83 -11.90
C ARG A 149 -3.54 -13.55 -13.00
N PRO A 150 -2.99 -14.67 -13.51
CA PRO A 150 -3.67 -15.49 -14.49
C PRO A 150 -4.95 -16.10 -13.91
N VAL A 151 -5.99 -16.17 -14.75
CA VAL A 151 -7.24 -16.86 -14.44
C VAL A 151 -7.51 -17.83 -15.58
N TYR A 152 -7.50 -19.11 -15.26
CA TYR A 152 -7.66 -20.20 -16.23
C TYR A 152 -9.12 -20.61 -16.32
N ALA A 153 -9.66 -20.67 -17.54
CA ALA A 153 -10.89 -21.40 -17.82
C ALA A 153 -10.63 -22.91 -17.86
N ALA A 154 -11.69 -23.72 -17.83
CA ALA A 154 -11.55 -25.17 -17.81
C ALA A 154 -10.85 -25.74 -19.07
N GLU A 155 -10.96 -25.04 -20.19
CA GLU A 155 -10.39 -25.40 -21.47
C GLU A 155 -9.01 -24.82 -21.73
N ASP A 156 -8.53 -23.94 -20.82
CA ASP A 156 -7.24 -23.28 -21.03
C ASP A 156 -6.08 -24.27 -20.84
N PRO A 157 -5.10 -24.26 -21.74
CA PRO A 157 -3.85 -24.97 -21.50
C PRO A 157 -3.11 -24.36 -20.29
N ASN A 158 -2.37 -25.17 -19.55
CA ASN A 158 -1.62 -24.75 -18.36
C ASN A 158 -0.63 -23.60 -18.59
N CYS A 159 -0.22 -23.35 -19.83
CA CYS A 159 0.70 -22.26 -20.17
C CYS A 159 0.00 -20.91 -20.40
N CYS A 160 -1.35 -20.92 -20.53
CA CYS A 160 -1.92 -19.91 -21.42
C CYS A 160 -3.33 -19.53 -20.97
N PRO A 161 -3.44 -18.67 -19.95
CA PRO A 161 -4.72 -18.26 -19.40
C PRO A 161 -5.49 -17.40 -20.40
N SER A 162 -6.80 -17.62 -20.50
CA SER A 162 -7.68 -16.78 -21.30
C SER A 162 -8.06 -15.46 -20.62
N MET A 163 -7.85 -15.38 -19.32
CA MET A 163 -8.21 -14.20 -18.53
C MET A 163 -7.12 -13.84 -17.52
N PHE A 164 -7.17 -12.58 -17.06
CA PHE A 164 -6.36 -12.10 -15.94
C PHE A 164 -7.24 -11.40 -14.94
N ARG A 165 -6.96 -11.62 -13.66
CA ARG A 165 -7.47 -10.78 -12.57
C ARG A 165 -6.49 -9.63 -12.37
N ARG A 166 -6.96 -8.41 -12.55
CA ARG A 166 -6.23 -7.18 -12.30
C ARG A 166 -6.73 -6.57 -10.99
N THR A 167 -5.83 -6.40 -10.03
CA THR A 167 -6.13 -5.81 -8.73
C THR A 167 -5.31 -4.55 -8.54
N VAL A 168 -5.93 -3.47 -8.11
CA VAL A 168 -5.26 -2.19 -7.82
C VAL A 168 -5.23 -1.98 -6.32
N PHE A 169 -4.05 -1.71 -5.79
CA PHE A 169 -3.84 -1.34 -4.40
C PHE A 169 -3.34 0.10 -4.32
N ALA A 170 -3.81 0.82 -3.30
CA ALA A 170 -3.32 2.16 -2.99
C ALA A 170 -3.15 2.32 -1.48
N TRP A 171 -2.33 3.28 -1.12
CA TRP A 171 -2.10 3.65 0.27
C TRP A 171 -3.36 4.25 0.88
N ASP A 172 -3.76 3.77 2.05
CA ASP A 172 -4.94 4.25 2.80
C ASP A 172 -4.56 5.12 4.02
N GLY A 173 -3.27 5.39 4.18
CA GLY A 173 -2.69 6.09 5.33
C GLY A 173 -2.04 5.15 6.35
N ALA A 174 -2.20 3.83 6.21
CA ALA A 174 -1.64 2.83 7.11
C ALA A 174 -1.09 1.60 6.39
N LYS A 175 -1.67 1.23 5.24
CA LYS A 175 -1.29 0.05 4.44
C LYS A 175 -1.69 0.24 2.97
N LEU A 176 -1.16 -0.62 2.12
CA LEU A 176 -1.67 -0.77 0.75
C LEU A 176 -2.96 -1.58 0.79
N ALA A 177 -4.09 -0.90 0.54
CA ALA A 177 -5.42 -1.49 0.55
C ALA A 177 -5.93 -1.68 -0.88
N GLN A 178 -6.64 -2.79 -1.12
CA GLN A 178 -7.28 -3.05 -2.40
C GLN A 178 -8.33 -1.99 -2.69
N GLN A 179 -8.20 -1.29 -3.82
CA GLN A 179 -9.19 -0.32 -4.31
C GLN A 179 -10.18 -0.94 -5.28
N SER A 180 -9.68 -1.78 -6.18
CA SER A 180 -10.51 -2.45 -7.18
C SER A 180 -9.94 -3.82 -7.54
N SER A 181 -10.79 -4.69 -8.06
CA SER A 181 -10.39 -5.94 -8.68
C SER A 181 -11.35 -6.25 -9.81
N GLU A 182 -10.82 -6.58 -10.96
CA GLU A 182 -11.59 -6.92 -12.16
C GLU A 182 -10.96 -8.10 -12.87
N THR A 183 -11.76 -8.88 -13.58
CA THR A 183 -11.26 -9.91 -14.48
C THR A 183 -11.39 -9.42 -15.92
N VAL A 184 -10.28 -9.45 -16.64
CA VAL A 184 -10.17 -8.98 -18.01
C VAL A 184 -9.76 -10.11 -18.93
N SER A 185 -10.25 -10.11 -20.16
CA SER A 185 -9.83 -11.09 -21.17
C SER A 185 -8.38 -10.88 -21.55
N ASN A 186 -7.68 -11.98 -21.82
CA ASN A 186 -6.37 -11.95 -22.46
C ASN A 186 -6.57 -12.01 -24.00
N PRO A 187 -6.57 -10.87 -24.71
CA PRO A 187 -6.88 -10.83 -26.13
C PRO A 187 -5.80 -11.52 -26.98
N GLU A 188 -4.60 -11.67 -26.42
CA GLU A 188 -3.47 -12.32 -27.11
C GLU A 188 -3.39 -13.83 -26.82
N GLY A 189 -4.31 -14.34 -26.00
CA GLY A 189 -4.45 -15.76 -25.66
C GLY A 189 -3.17 -16.33 -25.08
N PHE A 190 -2.44 -17.02 -25.85
CA PHE A 190 -1.34 -17.88 -25.49
C PHE A 190 0.02 -17.22 -25.20
N LYS A 191 0.15 -15.92 -25.19
CA LYS A 191 1.46 -15.28 -25.10
C LYS A 191 1.87 -14.84 -23.69
N GLY A 192 1.01 -15.08 -22.69
CA GLY A 192 1.29 -14.66 -21.30
C GLY A 192 1.41 -13.15 -21.13
N THR A 193 1.03 -12.38 -22.14
CA THR A 193 1.11 -10.93 -22.11
C THR A 193 -0.01 -10.37 -21.24
N PRO A 194 0.29 -9.51 -20.28
CA PRO A 194 -0.74 -8.85 -19.48
C PRO A 194 -1.72 -8.09 -20.37
N PRO A 195 -3.01 -7.96 -19.98
CA PRO A 195 -4.01 -7.24 -20.76
C PRO A 195 -3.60 -5.79 -21.01
N ALA A 196 -4.06 -5.24 -22.15
CA ALA A 196 -3.81 -3.85 -22.52
C ALA A 196 -4.24 -2.88 -21.40
N GLY A 197 -3.34 -2.00 -21.00
CA GLY A 197 -3.52 -1.09 -19.86
C GLY A 197 -2.80 -1.54 -18.58
N THR A 198 -2.24 -2.73 -18.53
CA THR A 198 -1.22 -3.06 -17.53
C THR A 198 0.11 -2.53 -18.07
N PRO A 199 0.78 -1.62 -17.37
CA PRO A 199 2.12 -1.19 -17.80
C PRO A 199 2.99 -2.43 -17.94
N PRO A 200 3.81 -2.56 -19.01
CA PRO A 200 4.74 -3.66 -19.08
C PRO A 200 5.60 -3.65 -17.81
N ALA A 201 5.85 -4.84 -17.27
CA ALA A 201 6.83 -5.01 -16.20
C ALA A 201 8.09 -4.24 -16.62
N ASN A 202 8.43 -3.22 -15.83
CA ASN A 202 9.28 -2.15 -16.27
C ASN A 202 10.65 -2.67 -16.69
N ASN A 203 10.95 -2.69 -17.99
CA ASN A 203 12.30 -2.80 -18.51
C ASN A 203 13.08 -1.51 -18.16
N GLN A 204 13.34 -1.30 -16.89
CA GLN A 204 14.32 -0.31 -16.47
C GLN A 204 15.70 -0.94 -16.58
N ARG A 205 16.37 -0.54 -17.67
CA ARG A 205 17.81 -0.73 -17.84
C ARG A 205 18.59 0.23 -16.95
#